data_f0453ece55510a4586603ea2c7ee0940
#
_entry.id   f0453ece55510a4586603ea2c7ee0940
#
_cell.length_a   1.000
_cell.length_b   1.000
_cell.length_c   1.000
_cell.angle_alpha   90.00
_cell.angle_beta   90.00
_cell.angle_gamma   90.00
#
_symmetry.space_group_name_H-M   'P 1'
#
loop_
_entity.id
_entity.type
_entity.pdbx_description
1 polymer ?
#
loop_
_entity_poly.entity_id
_entity_poly.type
_entity_poly.pdbx_seq_one_letter_code
_entity_poly.pdbx_strand_id
1 'polypeptide(L)'
;MILQRQGYAPFIAALRANMRHAGILRIDHVMSLNRLYWIPSGMEASAGAYVSYPFADLLRLATLESHRQACAVIGEDLGTVPVGFRETMQSAAVLSYRVLVFERGHDGGFVPPAGYPSLAAASVATHDIATLKGFWLGRDIAWRRRLELYPNRDTAKADERERRHDRLLLLDALVKEELLAPERVGEFFSESGDPVYSTELGDAILTYLACSHARLMLIQLEDVIAEGEQANLPGTTDAHPNWRRRMSGLLEELISGTDLPRLAALIKEGRLRSAGG
;
A
#
# COMPACT_ATOMS: atom_id res chain seq x y z
N MET A 1 4.75 -5.60 34.32
CA MET A 1 5.63 -5.92 33.14
C MET A 1 6.95 -5.18 33.28
N ILE A 2 8.07 -5.75 32.81
CA ILE A 2 9.41 -5.14 32.95
C ILE A 2 9.48 -3.77 32.27
N LEU A 3 9.04 -3.67 31.01
CA LEU A 3 9.04 -2.41 30.25
C LEU A 3 8.27 -1.28 30.95
N GLN A 4 7.12 -1.58 31.56
CA GLN A 4 6.34 -0.60 32.31
C GLN A 4 7.06 -0.09 33.54
N ARG A 5 7.73 -0.99 34.29
CA ARG A 5 8.55 -0.60 35.43
C ARG A 5 9.76 0.25 35.04
N GLN A 6 10.26 0.09 33.83
CA GLN A 6 11.36 0.87 33.26
C GLN A 6 10.87 2.14 32.53
N GLY A 7 9.61 2.53 32.68
CA GLY A 7 9.02 3.69 32.04
C GLY A 7 9.07 3.60 30.51
N TYR A 8 9.06 2.38 29.93
CA TYR A 8 9.14 2.13 28.48
C TYR A 8 10.42 2.69 27.81
N ALA A 9 11.50 2.91 28.56
CA ALA A 9 12.69 3.58 28.06
C ALA A 9 13.25 3.04 26.73
N PRO A 10 13.35 1.72 26.49
CA PRO A 10 13.82 1.19 25.20
C PRO A 10 12.90 1.57 24.01
N PHE A 11 11.58 1.52 24.20
CA PHE A 11 10.61 1.88 23.18
C PHE A 11 10.69 3.37 22.83
N ILE A 12 10.76 4.24 23.85
CA ILE A 12 10.92 5.68 23.68
C ILE A 12 12.24 6.00 22.97
N ALA A 13 13.33 5.34 23.34
CA ALA A 13 14.63 5.53 22.72
C ALA A 13 14.61 5.15 21.23
N ALA A 14 13.94 4.04 20.88
CA ALA A 14 13.77 3.62 19.49
C ALA A 14 12.96 4.64 18.68
N LEU A 15 11.84 5.13 19.21
CA LEU A 15 11.04 6.18 18.55
C LEU A 15 11.87 7.43 18.31
N ARG A 16 12.56 7.95 19.32
CA ARG A 16 13.41 9.16 19.21
C ARG A 16 14.52 8.99 18.20
N ALA A 17 15.18 7.82 18.20
CA ALA A 17 16.28 7.54 17.27
C ALA A 17 15.83 7.59 15.81
N ASN A 18 14.61 7.15 15.52
CA ASN A 18 14.04 7.19 14.17
C ASN A 18 13.44 8.56 13.83
N MET A 19 12.65 9.15 14.72
CA MET A 19 11.90 10.37 14.45
C MET A 19 12.80 11.62 14.28
N ARG A 20 13.92 11.70 15.01
CA ARG A 20 14.81 12.88 15.00
C ARG A 20 15.37 13.27 13.62
N HIS A 21 15.31 12.36 12.65
CA HIS A 21 15.83 12.55 11.30
C HIS A 21 14.75 12.49 10.22
N ALA A 22 13.47 12.39 10.60
CA ALA A 22 12.36 12.22 9.70
C ALA A 22 11.22 13.20 9.99
N GLY A 23 10.59 13.72 8.95
CA GLY A 23 9.34 14.49 9.08
C GLY A 23 8.12 13.58 9.27
N ILE A 24 8.22 12.31 8.81
CA ILE A 24 7.19 11.29 8.94
C ILE A 24 7.85 9.95 9.23
N LEU A 25 7.30 9.19 10.18
CA LEU A 25 7.73 7.83 10.50
C LEU A 25 6.58 6.84 10.21
N ARG A 26 6.83 5.84 9.38
CA ARG A 26 5.92 4.69 9.22
C ARG A 26 6.27 3.62 10.26
N ILE A 27 5.29 3.25 11.07
CA ILE A 27 5.36 2.09 11.96
C ILE A 27 4.76 0.90 11.22
N ASP A 28 5.61 -0.05 10.87
CA ASP A 28 5.22 -1.28 10.20
C ASP A 28 4.41 -2.17 11.14
N HIS A 29 3.39 -2.86 10.59
CA HIS A 29 2.48 -3.70 11.36
C HIS A 29 2.08 -3.04 12.70
N VAL A 30 1.46 -1.86 12.62
CA VAL A 30 1.17 -1.03 13.82
C VAL A 30 0.28 -1.75 14.85
N MET A 31 -0.45 -2.80 14.44
CA MET A 31 -1.18 -3.69 15.35
C MET A 31 -0.26 -4.37 16.38
N SER A 32 1.05 -4.41 16.13
CA SER A 32 2.06 -4.90 17.09
C SER A 32 2.08 -4.11 18.39
N LEU A 33 1.61 -2.86 18.38
CA LEU A 33 1.42 -2.08 19.62
C LEU A 33 0.27 -2.61 20.47
N ASN A 34 -0.68 -3.32 19.87
CA ASN A 34 -1.84 -3.90 20.55
C ASN A 34 -1.64 -5.39 20.86
N ARG A 35 -1.24 -6.18 19.86
CA ARG A 35 -1.04 -7.62 20.00
C ARG A 35 -0.10 -8.17 18.93
N LEU A 36 0.62 -9.22 19.26
CA LEU A 36 1.41 -10.01 18.33
C LEU A 36 1.05 -11.48 18.46
N TYR A 37 1.08 -12.21 17.34
CA TYR A 37 0.94 -13.64 17.32
C TYR A 37 2.27 -14.30 17.65
N TRP A 38 2.34 -15.00 18.78
CA TRP A 38 3.54 -15.66 19.26
C TRP A 38 3.46 -17.15 19.01
N ILE A 39 4.47 -17.69 18.38
CA ILE A 39 4.63 -19.13 18.16
C ILE A 39 5.76 -19.60 19.07
N PRO A 40 5.53 -20.58 19.98
CA PRO A 40 6.60 -21.13 20.80
C PRO A 40 7.70 -21.74 19.94
N SER A 41 8.96 -21.58 20.35
CA SER A 41 10.11 -22.11 19.59
C SER A 41 9.96 -23.62 19.36
N GLY A 42 10.15 -24.05 18.12
CA GLY A 42 10.04 -25.44 17.70
C GLY A 42 8.63 -25.98 17.53
N MET A 43 7.60 -25.13 17.65
CA MET A 43 6.21 -25.51 17.41
C MET A 43 5.69 -24.99 16.07
N GLU A 44 4.62 -25.64 15.57
CA GLU A 44 3.90 -25.19 14.37
C GLU A 44 3.09 -23.91 14.64
N ALA A 45 2.80 -23.16 13.57
CA ALA A 45 2.02 -21.92 13.66
C ALA A 45 0.65 -22.11 14.34
N SER A 46 0.04 -23.27 14.18
CA SER A 46 -1.24 -23.64 14.82
C SER A 46 -1.20 -23.68 16.36
N ALA A 47 0.00 -23.82 16.95
CA ALA A 47 0.21 -23.80 18.39
C ALA A 47 0.44 -22.39 18.95
N GLY A 48 0.43 -21.36 18.10
CA GLY A 48 0.60 -19.98 18.51
C GLY A 48 -0.63 -19.36 19.15
N ALA A 49 -0.43 -18.19 19.78
CA ALA A 49 -1.50 -17.41 20.38
C ALA A 49 -1.21 -15.91 20.26
N TYR A 50 -2.26 -15.10 20.24
CA TYR A 50 -2.10 -13.65 20.35
C TYR A 50 -1.75 -13.24 21.79
N VAL A 51 -0.67 -12.50 21.93
CA VAL A 51 -0.22 -11.89 23.18
C VAL A 51 -0.52 -10.40 23.13
N SER A 52 -1.34 -9.92 24.06
CA SER A 52 -1.73 -8.51 24.16
C SER A 52 -0.66 -7.66 24.83
N TYR A 53 -0.56 -6.42 24.37
CA TYR A 53 0.36 -5.39 24.87
C TYR A 53 -0.41 -4.21 25.46
N PRO A 54 0.23 -3.34 26.27
CA PRO A 54 -0.39 -2.14 26.82
C PRO A 54 -0.56 -1.06 25.74
N PHE A 55 -1.47 -1.32 24.78
CA PHE A 55 -1.68 -0.51 23.59
C PHE A 55 -1.87 0.98 23.89
N ALA A 56 -2.72 1.29 24.89
CA ALA A 56 -2.98 2.67 25.23
C ALA A 56 -1.72 3.45 25.64
N ASP A 57 -0.81 2.80 26.39
CA ASP A 57 0.45 3.42 26.81
C ASP A 57 1.40 3.58 25.61
N LEU A 58 1.55 2.52 24.79
CA LEU A 58 2.44 2.54 23.65
C LEU A 58 1.99 3.56 22.59
N LEU A 59 0.70 3.65 22.33
CA LEU A 59 0.14 4.64 21.40
C LEU A 59 0.34 6.07 21.92
N ARG A 60 0.06 6.33 23.21
CA ARG A 60 0.30 7.65 23.83
C ARG A 60 1.78 8.05 23.79
N LEU A 61 2.69 7.10 24.00
CA LEU A 61 4.13 7.36 23.89
C LEU A 61 4.54 7.67 22.46
N ALA A 62 4.00 6.93 21.48
CA ALA A 62 4.25 7.20 20.07
C ALA A 62 3.77 8.61 19.66
N THR A 63 2.56 9.00 20.08
CA THR A 63 2.02 10.33 19.79
C THR A 63 2.76 11.45 20.55
N LEU A 64 3.18 11.21 21.80
CA LEU A 64 3.98 12.15 22.57
C LEU A 64 5.33 12.41 21.89
N GLU A 65 6.04 11.37 21.48
CA GLU A 65 7.32 11.51 20.80
C GLU A 65 7.15 12.09 19.39
N SER A 66 6.09 11.76 18.67
CA SER A 66 5.70 12.40 17.40
C SER A 66 5.60 13.92 17.55
N HIS A 67 4.88 14.38 18.58
CA HIS A 67 4.76 15.82 18.88
C HIS A 67 6.10 16.46 19.24
N ARG A 68 6.88 15.82 20.10
CA ARG A 68 8.20 16.32 20.55
C ARG A 68 9.22 16.44 19.43
N GLN A 69 9.18 15.51 18.48
CA GLN A 69 10.11 15.45 17.35
C GLN A 69 9.58 16.17 16.10
N ALA A 70 8.37 16.73 16.15
CA ALA A 70 7.68 17.29 14.99
C ALA A 70 7.64 16.28 13.81
N CYS A 71 7.42 15.00 14.09
CA CYS A 71 7.45 13.90 13.15
C CYS A 71 6.07 13.22 13.12
N ALA A 72 5.34 13.31 12.01
CA ALA A 72 4.05 12.64 11.85
C ALA A 72 4.21 11.11 11.87
N VAL A 73 3.15 10.39 12.25
CA VAL A 73 3.17 8.92 12.29
C VAL A 73 2.15 8.36 11.32
N ILE A 74 2.60 7.43 10.48
CA ILE A 74 1.76 6.54 9.68
C ILE A 74 1.80 5.17 10.35
N GLY A 75 0.65 4.62 10.73
CA GLY A 75 0.53 3.25 11.19
C GLY A 75 0.13 2.36 10.02
N GLU A 76 0.97 1.37 9.69
CA GLU A 76 0.59 0.37 8.70
C GLU A 76 -0.41 -0.59 9.35
N ASP A 77 -1.67 -0.49 8.90
CA ASP A 77 -2.85 -1.18 9.43
C ASP A 77 -3.49 -2.09 8.36
N LEU A 78 -2.65 -2.77 7.58
CA LEU A 78 -3.07 -3.77 6.60
C LEU A 78 -3.26 -5.15 7.25
N GLY A 79 -4.11 -5.98 6.65
CA GLY A 79 -4.36 -7.35 7.12
C GLY A 79 -5.43 -7.44 8.21
N THR A 80 -5.21 -8.29 9.23
CA THR A 80 -6.21 -8.57 10.28
C THR A 80 -6.19 -7.51 11.38
N VAL A 81 -6.97 -6.47 11.19
CA VAL A 81 -7.04 -5.32 12.11
C VAL A 81 -8.10 -5.60 13.19
N PRO A 82 -7.78 -5.42 14.49
CA PRO A 82 -8.75 -5.53 15.58
C PRO A 82 -9.89 -4.50 15.44
N VAL A 83 -11.08 -4.88 15.89
CA VAL A 83 -12.23 -3.97 15.95
C VAL A 83 -11.91 -2.76 16.82
N GLY A 84 -12.25 -1.54 16.38
CA GLY A 84 -12.00 -0.29 17.11
C GLY A 84 -10.55 0.20 17.06
N PHE A 85 -9.65 -0.54 16.39
CA PHE A 85 -8.23 -0.18 16.34
C PHE A 85 -7.99 1.07 15.48
N ARG A 86 -8.61 1.14 14.29
CA ARG A 86 -8.48 2.28 13.38
C ARG A 86 -9.05 3.56 13.97
N GLU A 87 -10.18 3.47 14.64
CA GLU A 87 -10.83 4.59 15.34
C GLU A 87 -9.92 5.11 16.47
N THR A 88 -9.25 4.20 17.17
CA THR A 88 -8.29 4.57 18.23
C THR A 88 -7.06 5.27 17.65
N MET A 89 -6.51 4.79 16.53
CA MET A 89 -5.42 5.47 15.83
C MET A 89 -5.85 6.86 15.33
N GLN A 90 -7.04 6.94 14.73
CA GLN A 90 -7.58 8.21 14.23
C GLN A 90 -7.73 9.24 15.37
N SER A 91 -8.23 8.83 16.53
CA SER A 91 -8.35 9.71 17.71
C SER A 91 -7.00 10.18 18.25
N ALA A 92 -5.93 9.43 18.00
CA ALA A 92 -4.54 9.75 18.32
C ALA A 92 -3.82 10.52 17.18
N ALA A 93 -4.53 10.92 16.13
CA ALA A 93 -3.99 11.57 14.93
C ALA A 93 -2.86 10.77 14.24
N VAL A 94 -2.86 9.45 14.35
CA VAL A 94 -2.00 8.55 13.60
C VAL A 94 -2.66 8.24 12.26
N LEU A 95 -1.94 8.47 11.16
CA LEU A 95 -2.46 8.22 9.82
C LEU A 95 -2.57 6.71 9.57
N SER A 96 -3.70 6.29 9.02
CA SER A 96 -3.90 4.94 8.49
C SER A 96 -3.16 4.76 7.16
N TYR A 97 -2.73 3.55 6.82
CA TYR A 97 -2.12 3.28 5.53
C TYR A 97 -3.13 2.62 4.59
N ARG A 98 -3.43 3.28 3.47
CA ARG A 98 -4.42 2.83 2.49
C ARG A 98 -3.74 2.45 1.19
N VAL A 99 -3.98 1.24 0.74
CA VAL A 99 -3.39 0.70 -0.50
C VAL A 99 -4.52 0.43 -1.49
N LEU A 100 -4.52 1.17 -2.61
CA LEU A 100 -5.60 1.16 -3.60
C LEU A 100 -6.08 -0.25 -3.95
N VAL A 101 -5.15 -1.16 -4.24
CA VAL A 101 -5.50 -2.53 -4.67
C VAL A 101 -6.25 -3.34 -3.59
N PHE A 102 -6.26 -2.88 -2.34
CA PHE A 102 -6.98 -3.52 -1.22
C PHE A 102 -8.22 -2.76 -0.78
N GLU A 103 -8.38 -1.50 -1.20
CA GLU A 103 -9.50 -0.67 -0.75
C GLU A 103 -10.77 -1.03 -1.53
N ARG A 104 -11.63 -1.84 -0.89
CA ARG A 104 -12.89 -2.32 -1.45
C ARG A 104 -14.09 -1.79 -0.68
N GLY A 105 -15.13 -1.39 -1.42
CA GLY A 105 -16.43 -1.05 -0.87
C GLY A 105 -17.22 -2.30 -0.46
N HIS A 106 -18.35 -2.09 0.18
CA HIS A 106 -19.27 -3.18 0.55
C HIS A 106 -19.87 -3.92 -0.66
N ASP A 107 -19.90 -3.28 -1.81
CA ASP A 107 -20.33 -3.82 -3.10
C ASP A 107 -19.23 -4.61 -3.83
N GLY A 108 -18.01 -4.67 -3.27
CA GLY A 108 -16.82 -5.30 -3.85
C GLY A 108 -16.07 -4.41 -4.85
N GLY A 109 -16.61 -3.26 -5.24
CA GLY A 109 -15.95 -2.26 -6.08
C GLY A 109 -14.80 -1.57 -5.37
N PHE A 110 -14.01 -0.77 -6.09
CA PHE A 110 -12.99 0.08 -5.46
C PHE A 110 -13.64 1.20 -4.67
N VAL A 111 -13.10 1.52 -3.50
CA VAL A 111 -13.55 2.66 -2.69
C VAL A 111 -13.34 3.94 -3.49
N PRO A 112 -14.38 4.75 -3.75
CA PRO A 112 -14.24 6.00 -4.48
C PRO A 112 -13.30 6.96 -3.75
N PRO A 113 -12.64 7.90 -4.45
CA PRO A 113 -11.68 8.84 -3.84
C PRO A 113 -12.23 9.58 -2.60
N ALA A 114 -13.49 10.01 -2.64
CA ALA A 114 -14.15 10.65 -1.51
C ALA A 114 -14.37 9.74 -0.29
N GLY A 115 -14.31 8.41 -0.46
CA GLY A 115 -14.45 7.43 0.62
C GLY A 115 -13.17 7.19 1.43
N TYR A 116 -12.03 7.72 1.00
CA TYR A 116 -10.78 7.58 1.75
C TYR A 116 -10.79 8.45 3.00
N PRO A 117 -10.33 7.95 4.15
CA PRO A 117 -10.26 8.76 5.36
C PRO A 117 -9.24 9.89 5.20
N SER A 118 -9.55 11.08 5.74
CA SER A 118 -8.65 12.23 5.68
C SER A 118 -7.33 12.00 6.44
N LEU A 119 -7.37 11.29 7.57
CA LEU A 119 -6.18 10.89 8.31
C LEU A 119 -5.59 9.58 7.75
N ALA A 120 -5.16 9.63 6.49
CA ALA A 120 -4.52 8.51 5.83
C ALA A 120 -3.33 8.94 4.97
N ALA A 121 -2.43 7.98 4.75
CA ALA A 121 -1.47 7.96 3.67
C ALA A 121 -1.93 6.91 2.65
N ALA A 122 -2.10 7.29 1.40
CA ALA A 122 -2.57 6.41 0.35
C ALA A 122 -1.45 6.12 -0.67
N SER A 123 -1.38 4.89 -1.15
CA SER A 123 -0.51 4.45 -2.24
C SER A 123 -1.25 3.49 -3.15
N VAL A 124 -0.76 3.28 -4.37
CA VAL A 124 -1.33 2.25 -5.27
C VAL A 124 -1.00 0.86 -4.75
N ALA A 125 0.25 0.64 -4.40
CA ALA A 125 0.83 -0.64 -3.99
C ALA A 125 1.83 -0.44 -2.83
N THR A 126 2.46 -1.53 -2.40
CA THR A 126 3.59 -1.54 -1.47
C THR A 126 4.78 -2.25 -2.13
N HIS A 127 5.95 -2.19 -1.49
CA HIS A 127 7.12 -2.93 -1.94
C HIS A 127 6.95 -4.47 -1.92
N ASP A 128 5.94 -4.99 -1.22
CA ASP A 128 5.66 -6.43 -1.05
C ASP A 128 4.66 -6.99 -2.06
N ILE A 129 4.09 -6.14 -2.88
CA ILE A 129 3.12 -6.53 -3.91
C ILE A 129 3.52 -6.01 -5.28
N ALA A 130 2.79 -6.40 -6.32
CA ALA A 130 3.07 -5.97 -7.67
C ALA A 130 3.04 -4.44 -7.80
N THR A 131 3.93 -3.87 -8.61
CA THR A 131 3.83 -2.49 -9.10
C THR A 131 2.51 -2.29 -9.85
N LEU A 132 2.10 -1.07 -10.12
CA LEU A 132 0.86 -0.80 -10.85
C LEU A 132 0.81 -1.56 -12.20
N LYS A 133 1.86 -1.45 -13.00
CA LYS A 133 1.98 -2.19 -14.26
C LYS A 133 2.04 -3.70 -14.04
N GLY A 134 2.77 -4.14 -13.03
CA GLY A 134 2.86 -5.55 -12.64
C GLY A 134 1.50 -6.13 -12.24
N PHE A 135 0.73 -5.41 -11.45
CA PHE A 135 -0.65 -5.75 -11.08
C PHE A 135 -1.54 -5.85 -12.33
N TRP A 136 -1.50 -4.84 -13.19
CA TRP A 136 -2.30 -4.84 -14.41
C TRP A 136 -1.98 -6.03 -15.33
N LEU A 137 -0.71 -6.33 -15.52
CA LEU A 137 -0.25 -7.43 -16.37
C LEU A 137 -0.28 -8.81 -15.67
N GLY A 138 -0.49 -8.90 -14.35
CA GLY A 138 -0.50 -10.16 -13.59
C GLY A 138 0.90 -10.75 -13.41
N ARG A 139 1.95 -9.91 -13.32
CA ARG A 139 3.34 -10.35 -13.20
C ARG A 139 3.62 -11.12 -11.91
N ASP A 140 3.01 -10.71 -10.81
CA ASP A 140 3.07 -11.41 -9.51
C ASP A 140 2.46 -12.81 -9.57
N ILE A 141 1.33 -12.98 -10.27
CA ILE A 141 0.70 -14.28 -10.50
C ILE A 141 1.61 -15.17 -11.35
N ALA A 142 2.21 -14.58 -12.42
CA ALA A 142 3.15 -15.30 -13.27
C ALA A 142 4.38 -15.77 -12.49
N TRP A 143 4.94 -14.94 -11.61
CA TRP A 143 6.04 -15.32 -10.73
C TRP A 143 5.65 -16.45 -9.76
N ARG A 144 4.51 -16.33 -9.07
CA ARG A 144 4.02 -17.37 -8.15
C ARG A 144 3.83 -18.72 -8.86
N ARG A 145 3.31 -18.69 -10.08
CA ARG A 145 3.18 -19.91 -10.90
C ARG A 145 4.53 -20.50 -11.28
N ARG A 146 5.44 -19.67 -11.77
CA ARG A 146 6.79 -20.09 -12.18
C ARG A 146 7.58 -20.72 -11.03
N LEU A 147 7.40 -20.21 -9.82
CA LEU A 147 8.09 -20.67 -8.61
C LEU A 147 7.30 -21.73 -7.83
N GLU A 148 6.18 -22.22 -8.40
CA GLU A 148 5.33 -23.25 -7.80
C GLU A 148 4.86 -22.90 -6.36
N LEU A 149 4.59 -21.59 -6.10
CA LEU A 149 4.17 -21.11 -4.79
C LEU A 149 2.68 -21.32 -4.53
N TYR A 150 1.93 -21.76 -5.52
CA TYR A 150 0.51 -22.12 -5.33
C TYR A 150 0.35 -23.53 -4.79
N PRO A 151 -0.53 -23.76 -3.80
CA PRO A 151 -0.77 -25.10 -3.25
C PRO A 151 -1.33 -26.06 -4.29
N ASN A 152 -2.05 -25.54 -5.29
CA ASN A 152 -2.60 -26.32 -6.41
C ASN A 152 -2.93 -25.40 -7.61
N ARG A 153 -3.29 -26.05 -8.75
CA ARG A 153 -3.64 -25.33 -9.98
C ARG A 153 -4.94 -24.54 -9.90
N ASP A 154 -5.87 -24.96 -9.07
CA ASP A 154 -7.18 -24.29 -8.96
C ASP A 154 -7.05 -22.96 -8.22
N THR A 155 -6.18 -22.88 -7.21
CA THR A 155 -5.84 -21.62 -6.53
C THR A 155 -5.22 -20.64 -7.52
N ALA A 156 -4.28 -21.07 -8.36
CA ALA A 156 -3.67 -20.20 -9.37
C ALA A 156 -4.71 -19.67 -10.37
N LYS A 157 -5.64 -20.51 -10.82
CA LYS A 157 -6.73 -20.08 -11.71
C LYS A 157 -7.73 -19.15 -11.00
N ALA A 158 -7.93 -19.33 -9.69
CA ALA A 158 -8.77 -18.43 -8.91
C ALA A 158 -8.17 -17.03 -8.87
N ASP A 159 -6.86 -16.89 -8.57
CA ASP A 159 -6.16 -15.60 -8.58
C ASP A 159 -6.21 -14.92 -9.96
N GLU A 160 -6.08 -15.71 -11.05
CA GLU A 160 -6.18 -15.17 -12.40
C GLU A 160 -7.60 -14.63 -12.71
N ARG A 161 -8.65 -15.33 -12.25
CA ARG A 161 -10.04 -14.86 -12.42
C ARG A 161 -10.31 -13.61 -11.59
N GLU A 162 -9.84 -13.60 -10.34
CA GLU A 162 -9.97 -12.46 -9.44
C GLU A 162 -9.25 -11.24 -10.03
N ARG A 163 -8.01 -11.39 -10.51
CA ARG A 163 -7.27 -10.30 -11.14
C ARG A 163 -7.98 -9.77 -12.41
N ARG A 164 -8.61 -10.65 -13.18
CA ARG A 164 -9.42 -10.22 -14.35
C ARG A 164 -10.62 -9.39 -13.90
N HIS A 165 -11.29 -9.83 -12.86
CA HIS A 165 -12.42 -9.10 -12.26
C HIS A 165 -11.98 -7.75 -11.70
N ASP A 166 -10.87 -7.71 -10.98
CA ASP A 166 -10.29 -6.49 -10.43
C ASP A 166 -9.99 -5.43 -11.49
N ARG A 167 -9.45 -5.84 -12.64
CA ARG A 167 -9.21 -4.90 -13.76
C ARG A 167 -10.51 -4.26 -14.24
N LEU A 168 -11.57 -5.03 -14.38
CA LEU A 168 -12.88 -4.52 -14.80
C LEU A 168 -13.47 -3.56 -13.76
N LEU A 169 -13.39 -3.91 -12.48
CA LEU A 169 -13.82 -3.03 -11.39
C LEU A 169 -13.02 -1.73 -11.34
N LEU A 170 -11.71 -1.79 -11.61
CA LEU A 170 -10.86 -0.60 -11.61
C LEU A 170 -11.22 0.31 -12.79
N LEU A 171 -11.43 -0.23 -13.99
CA LEU A 171 -11.88 0.55 -15.14
C LEU A 171 -13.27 1.18 -14.87
N ASP A 172 -14.21 0.43 -14.29
CA ASP A 172 -15.51 0.96 -13.90
C ASP A 172 -15.38 2.11 -12.90
N ALA A 173 -14.49 1.99 -11.91
CA ALA A 173 -14.20 3.06 -10.96
C ALA A 173 -13.62 4.31 -11.65
N LEU A 174 -12.71 4.14 -12.62
CA LEU A 174 -12.15 5.26 -13.39
C LEU A 174 -13.21 5.94 -14.26
N VAL A 175 -14.13 5.17 -14.85
CA VAL A 175 -15.23 5.72 -15.64
C VAL A 175 -16.21 6.49 -14.76
N LYS A 176 -16.56 5.96 -13.58
CA LYS A 176 -17.45 6.63 -12.61
C LYS A 176 -16.91 7.97 -12.12
N GLU A 177 -15.59 8.07 -11.99
CA GLU A 177 -14.90 9.32 -11.57
C GLU A 177 -14.52 10.23 -12.77
N GLU A 178 -15.03 9.93 -13.98
CA GLU A 178 -14.76 10.69 -15.20
C GLU A 178 -13.26 10.82 -15.55
N LEU A 179 -12.47 9.84 -15.14
CA LEU A 179 -11.02 9.76 -15.41
C LEU A 179 -10.72 8.90 -16.65
N LEU A 180 -11.72 8.21 -17.16
CA LEU A 180 -11.66 7.39 -18.36
C LEU A 180 -13.00 7.46 -19.10
N ALA A 181 -12.96 7.70 -20.41
CA ALA A 181 -14.15 7.64 -21.24
C ALA A 181 -14.61 6.17 -21.41
N PRO A 182 -15.92 5.86 -21.28
CA PRO A 182 -16.43 4.49 -21.34
C PRO A 182 -16.03 3.73 -22.61
N GLU A 183 -16.01 4.40 -23.76
CA GLU A 183 -15.65 3.84 -25.06
C GLU A 183 -14.19 3.37 -25.15
N ARG A 184 -13.33 3.85 -24.27
CA ARG A 184 -11.91 3.53 -24.24
C ARG A 184 -11.56 2.30 -23.39
N VAL A 185 -12.51 1.77 -22.63
CA VAL A 185 -12.30 0.59 -21.76
C VAL A 185 -11.71 -0.59 -22.55
N GLY A 186 -12.15 -0.79 -23.79
CA GLY A 186 -11.66 -1.88 -24.66
C GLY A 186 -10.19 -1.74 -25.06
N GLU A 187 -9.61 -0.54 -25.04
CA GLU A 187 -8.21 -0.29 -25.45
C GLU A 187 -7.18 -0.94 -24.51
N PHE A 188 -7.60 -1.26 -23.27
CA PHE A 188 -6.74 -1.88 -22.26
C PHE A 188 -6.74 -3.41 -22.29
N PHE A 189 -7.32 -3.98 -23.36
CA PHE A 189 -7.28 -5.40 -23.66
C PHE A 189 -6.96 -5.63 -25.13
N SER A 190 -6.18 -6.68 -25.42
CA SER A 190 -5.93 -7.13 -26.79
C SER A 190 -7.18 -7.80 -27.36
N GLU A 191 -7.18 -8.10 -28.67
CA GLU A 191 -8.24 -8.90 -29.32
C GLU A 191 -8.43 -10.28 -28.67
N SER A 192 -7.37 -10.86 -28.09
CA SER A 192 -7.43 -12.11 -27.33
C SER A 192 -7.94 -11.93 -25.89
N GLY A 193 -8.18 -10.69 -25.45
CA GLY A 193 -8.62 -10.36 -24.09
C GLY A 193 -7.49 -10.29 -23.07
N ASP A 194 -6.22 -10.29 -23.50
CA ASP A 194 -5.08 -10.12 -22.62
C ASP A 194 -4.93 -8.64 -22.19
N PRO A 195 -4.52 -8.36 -20.95
CA PRO A 195 -4.37 -6.98 -20.47
C PRO A 195 -3.26 -6.23 -21.19
N VAL A 196 -3.56 -5.02 -21.62
CA VAL A 196 -2.61 -4.06 -22.21
C VAL A 196 -2.44 -2.89 -21.27
N TYR A 197 -1.21 -2.59 -20.87
CA TYR A 197 -0.89 -1.43 -20.04
C TYR A 197 -0.41 -0.27 -20.90
N SER A 198 -0.92 0.91 -20.61
CA SER A 198 -0.44 2.17 -21.20
C SER A 198 -0.11 3.18 -20.11
N THR A 199 0.73 4.15 -20.42
CA THR A 199 1.03 5.28 -19.52
C THR A 199 -0.24 6.02 -19.13
N GLU A 200 -1.16 6.17 -20.05
CA GLU A 200 -2.44 6.85 -19.83
C GLU A 200 -3.32 6.12 -18.81
N LEU A 201 -3.37 4.79 -18.85
CA LEU A 201 -4.04 4.00 -17.81
C LEU A 201 -3.39 4.21 -16.45
N GLY A 202 -2.06 4.20 -16.41
CA GLY A 202 -1.30 4.47 -15.18
C GLY A 202 -1.61 5.86 -14.63
N ASP A 203 -1.64 6.87 -15.48
CA ASP A 203 -1.98 8.24 -15.14
C ASP A 203 -3.42 8.37 -14.60
N ALA A 204 -4.38 7.72 -15.22
CA ALA A 204 -5.77 7.71 -14.76
C ALA A 204 -5.88 7.09 -13.35
N ILE A 205 -5.20 5.97 -13.10
CA ILE A 205 -5.20 5.29 -11.79
C ILE A 205 -4.50 6.16 -10.73
N LEU A 206 -3.37 6.78 -11.05
CA LEU A 206 -2.66 7.68 -10.12
C LEU A 206 -3.48 8.94 -9.85
N THR A 207 -4.19 9.46 -10.86
CA THR A 207 -5.11 10.60 -10.69
C THR A 207 -6.31 10.22 -9.80
N TYR A 208 -6.87 9.03 -9.97
CA TYR A 208 -7.93 8.50 -9.10
C TYR A 208 -7.50 8.55 -7.63
N LEU A 209 -6.30 8.05 -7.34
CA LEU A 209 -5.76 8.09 -5.99
C LEU A 209 -5.46 9.53 -5.54
N ALA A 210 -4.99 10.39 -6.43
CA ALA A 210 -4.76 11.81 -6.14
C ALA A 210 -6.04 12.57 -5.76
N CYS A 211 -7.17 12.21 -6.35
CA CYS A 211 -8.49 12.76 -5.98
C CYS A 211 -8.96 12.31 -4.59
N SER A 212 -8.26 11.37 -3.92
CA SER A 212 -8.68 10.88 -2.61
C SER A 212 -8.58 11.94 -1.51
N HIS A 213 -9.42 11.81 -0.48
CA HIS A 213 -9.36 12.66 0.71
C HIS A 213 -8.14 12.34 1.61
N ALA A 214 -7.36 11.30 1.33
CA ALA A 214 -6.17 10.95 2.11
C ALA A 214 -5.18 12.14 2.15
N ARG A 215 -4.71 12.51 3.33
CA ARG A 215 -3.82 13.67 3.55
C ARG A 215 -2.50 13.54 2.79
N LEU A 216 -1.99 12.33 2.68
CA LEU A 216 -0.74 12.03 1.97
C LEU A 216 -1.02 11.04 0.84
N MET A 217 -0.32 11.23 -0.27
CA MET A 217 -0.22 10.25 -1.34
C MET A 217 1.26 9.90 -1.53
N LEU A 218 1.56 8.61 -1.54
CA LEU A 218 2.89 8.08 -1.81
C LEU A 218 2.88 7.44 -3.19
N ILE A 219 3.88 7.77 -4.00
CA ILE A 219 4.05 7.24 -5.35
C ILE A 219 5.36 6.48 -5.39
N GLN A 220 5.31 5.25 -5.86
CA GLN A 220 6.49 4.44 -6.09
C GLN A 220 7.17 4.88 -7.39
N LEU A 221 8.50 5.00 -7.39
CA LEU A 221 9.25 5.36 -8.60
C LEU A 221 9.06 4.33 -9.70
N GLU A 222 8.85 3.08 -9.34
CA GLU A 222 8.50 1.99 -10.25
C GLU A 222 7.23 2.30 -11.06
N ASP A 223 6.24 2.94 -10.44
CA ASP A 223 4.99 3.31 -11.13
C ASP A 223 5.21 4.50 -12.07
N VAL A 224 6.11 5.42 -11.72
CA VAL A 224 6.48 6.56 -12.58
C VAL A 224 7.12 6.09 -13.89
N ILE A 225 8.02 5.11 -13.83
CA ILE A 225 8.73 4.57 -15.01
C ILE A 225 8.02 3.36 -15.62
N ALA A 226 6.81 3.06 -15.15
CA ALA A 226 6.03 1.89 -15.58
C ALA A 226 6.84 0.58 -15.49
N GLU A 227 7.56 0.35 -14.38
CA GLU A 227 8.26 -0.90 -14.13
C GLU A 227 7.25 -2.02 -13.86
N GLY A 228 7.45 -3.18 -14.51
CA GLY A 228 6.53 -4.31 -14.38
C GLY A 228 6.89 -5.30 -13.29
N GLU A 229 8.12 -5.23 -12.77
CA GLU A 229 8.65 -6.21 -11.84
C GLU A 229 8.69 -5.64 -10.42
N GLN A 230 8.12 -6.37 -9.46
CA GLN A 230 8.10 -5.95 -8.06
C GLN A 230 9.45 -6.11 -7.37
N ALA A 231 9.71 -5.28 -6.37
CA ALA A 231 10.96 -5.28 -5.60
C ALA A 231 11.10 -6.52 -4.72
N ASN A 232 10.00 -6.99 -4.15
CA ASN A 232 9.96 -8.16 -3.27
C ASN A 232 8.77 -9.07 -3.61
N LEU A 233 8.98 -10.38 -3.53
CA LEU A 233 7.93 -11.40 -3.63
C LEU A 233 7.88 -12.18 -2.30
N PRO A 234 6.91 -11.87 -1.42
CA PRO A 234 6.79 -12.55 -0.13
C PRO A 234 6.71 -14.07 -0.26
N GLY A 235 7.33 -14.77 0.70
CA GLY A 235 7.44 -16.23 0.68
C GLY A 235 8.62 -16.77 -0.13
N THR A 236 9.48 -15.88 -0.65
CA THR A 236 10.72 -16.26 -1.36
C THR A 236 11.94 -15.63 -0.70
N THR A 237 13.10 -16.29 -0.85
CA THR A 237 14.41 -15.76 -0.42
C THR A 237 15.29 -15.47 -1.62
N ASP A 238 15.76 -16.52 -2.33
CA ASP A 238 16.67 -16.41 -3.46
C ASP A 238 16.02 -16.73 -4.80
N ALA A 239 14.85 -17.39 -4.80
CA ALA A 239 14.13 -17.79 -6.00
C ALA A 239 13.61 -16.61 -6.82
N HIS A 240 13.29 -15.50 -6.17
CA HIS A 240 13.01 -14.20 -6.77
C HIS A 240 14.14 -13.23 -6.40
N PRO A 241 14.55 -12.29 -7.30
CA PRO A 241 15.64 -11.34 -7.03
C PRO A 241 15.20 -10.23 -6.05
N ASN A 242 14.72 -10.63 -4.88
CA ASN A 242 14.24 -9.73 -3.83
C ASN A 242 15.28 -8.68 -3.49
N TRP A 243 14.93 -7.40 -3.53
CA TRP A 243 15.77 -6.25 -3.18
C TRP A 243 17.07 -6.12 -4.01
N ARG A 244 17.18 -6.84 -5.11
CA ARG A 244 18.38 -6.87 -5.97
C ARG A 244 18.14 -6.24 -7.35
N ARG A 245 16.89 -5.91 -7.67
CA ARG A 245 16.56 -5.29 -8.94
C ARG A 245 17.07 -3.86 -8.97
N ARG A 246 17.62 -3.47 -10.09
CA ARG A 246 17.86 -2.07 -10.44
C ARG A 246 16.67 -1.57 -11.24
N MET A 247 16.37 -0.29 -11.11
CA MET A 247 15.39 0.36 -11.98
C MET A 247 15.84 0.27 -13.43
N SER A 248 14.88 0.23 -14.36
CA SER A 248 15.14 0.14 -15.80
C SER A 248 15.73 1.42 -16.40
N GLY A 249 15.62 2.56 -15.71
CA GLY A 249 16.18 3.88 -16.10
C GLY A 249 17.20 4.41 -15.09
N LEU A 250 18.02 5.36 -15.50
CA LEU A 250 18.92 6.09 -14.64
C LEU A 250 18.14 7.17 -13.88
N LEU A 251 18.57 7.47 -12.64
CA LEU A 251 17.95 8.51 -11.82
C LEU A 251 18.03 9.89 -12.48
N GLU A 252 19.16 10.16 -13.13
CA GLU A 252 19.41 11.40 -13.87
C GLU A 252 18.44 11.57 -15.04
N GLU A 253 18.14 10.49 -15.76
CA GLU A 253 17.15 10.47 -16.85
C GLU A 253 15.73 10.67 -16.31
N LEU A 254 15.40 10.07 -15.18
CA LEU A 254 14.11 10.25 -14.52
C LEU A 254 13.91 11.70 -14.05
N ILE A 255 14.93 12.30 -13.45
CA ILE A 255 14.86 13.69 -12.94
C ILE A 255 14.82 14.69 -14.09
N SER A 256 15.61 14.49 -15.15
CA SER A 256 15.67 15.39 -16.32
C SER A 256 14.55 15.11 -17.35
N GLY A 257 13.86 13.99 -17.25
CA GLY A 257 12.79 13.58 -18.15
C GLY A 257 11.48 14.33 -17.94
N THR A 258 10.51 14.02 -18.77
CA THR A 258 9.17 14.64 -18.74
C THR A 258 8.18 13.95 -17.82
N ASP A 259 8.44 12.70 -17.42
CA ASP A 259 7.48 11.88 -16.68
C ASP A 259 7.20 12.39 -15.26
N LEU A 260 8.23 12.74 -14.51
CA LEU A 260 8.05 13.30 -13.16
C LEU A 260 7.29 14.64 -13.18
N PRO A 261 7.66 15.64 -13.99
CA PRO A 261 6.90 16.89 -14.08
C PRO A 261 5.47 16.70 -14.55
N ARG A 262 5.25 15.83 -15.56
CA ARG A 262 3.91 15.48 -16.07
C ARG A 262 3.05 14.88 -14.97
N LEU A 263 3.55 13.87 -14.28
CA LEU A 263 2.82 13.20 -13.20
C LEU A 263 2.57 14.13 -12.02
N ALA A 264 3.55 14.97 -11.65
CA ALA A 264 3.39 15.96 -10.59
C ALA A 264 2.25 16.96 -10.92
N ALA A 265 2.12 17.36 -12.19
CA ALA A 265 1.02 18.23 -12.64
C ALA A 265 -0.33 17.53 -12.52
N LEU A 266 -0.46 16.27 -12.97
CA LEU A 266 -1.68 15.47 -12.86
C LEU A 266 -2.11 15.27 -11.40
N ILE A 267 -1.17 14.95 -10.53
CA ILE A 267 -1.44 14.77 -9.11
C ILE A 267 -1.88 16.07 -8.44
N LYS A 268 -1.22 17.18 -8.77
CA LYS A 268 -1.61 18.50 -8.27
C LYS A 268 -3.05 18.82 -8.69
N GLU A 269 -3.42 18.56 -9.93
CA GLU A 269 -4.79 18.77 -10.42
C GLU A 269 -5.78 17.88 -9.68
N GLY A 270 -5.49 16.58 -9.52
CA GLY A 270 -6.33 15.66 -8.75
C GLY A 270 -6.54 16.12 -7.30
N ARG A 271 -5.47 16.59 -6.65
CA ARG A 271 -5.55 17.16 -5.29
C ARG A 271 -6.41 18.42 -5.21
N LEU A 272 -6.40 19.26 -6.24
CA LEU A 272 -7.27 20.45 -6.29
C LEU A 272 -8.73 20.08 -6.45
N ARG A 273 -9.06 19.05 -7.23
CA ARG A 273 -10.43 18.51 -7.34
C ARG A 273 -10.94 18.01 -5.98
N SER A 274 -10.11 17.28 -5.24
CA SER A 274 -10.43 16.78 -3.89
C SER A 274 -10.67 17.89 -2.85
N ALA A 275 -10.06 19.06 -3.00
CA ALA A 275 -10.16 20.17 -2.04
C ALA A 275 -11.37 21.10 -2.32
N GLY A 276 -12.01 21.00 -3.48
CA GLY A 276 -13.12 21.85 -3.91
C GLY A 276 -14.51 21.21 -3.79
N GLY A 277 -14.58 19.94 -3.43
CA GLY A 277 -15.80 19.20 -3.15
C GLY A 277 -15.96 18.94 -1.65
#